data_e7051a126b83f8be8b12ea0a430eb5cf
#
_entry.id   e7051a126b83f8be8b12ea0a430eb5cf
#
_cell.length_a   1.000
_cell.length_b   1.000
_cell.length_c   1.000
_cell.angle_alpha   90.00
_cell.angle_beta   90.00
_cell.angle_gamma   90.00
#
_symmetry.space_group_name_H-M   'P 1'
#
loop_
_entity.id
_entity.type
_entity.pdbx_description
1 polymer ?
#
loop_
_entity_poly.entity_id
_entity_poly.type
_entity_poly.pdbx_seq_one_letter_code
_entity_poly.pdbx_strand_id
1 'polypeptide(L)'
;MFREIERKICEHFNVSLDLLVGKNCFGQASLARNYLWYILHNDYKMSINTISKEYDRTPRRVKRVVSKTKYLVTTQRLYKEHYNALCA
;
A
#
# COMPACT_ATOMS: atom_id res chain seq x y z
N MET A 1 2.59 2.12 -15.13
CA MET A 1 3.35 2.99 -14.22
C MET A 1 3.48 2.41 -12.83
N PHE A 2 2.40 1.82 -12.29
CA PHE A 2 2.48 1.25 -10.94
C PHE A 2 2.75 -0.24 -10.93
N ARG A 3 2.89 -0.86 -12.08
CA ARG A 3 3.06 -2.31 -12.20
C ARG A 3 4.29 -2.83 -11.48
N GLU A 4 5.37 -2.07 -11.53
CA GLU A 4 6.62 -2.49 -10.90
C GLU A 4 6.49 -2.56 -9.39
N ILE A 5 5.94 -1.52 -8.76
CA ILE A 5 5.76 -1.52 -7.30
C ILE A 5 4.67 -2.52 -6.90
N GLU A 6 3.63 -2.66 -7.69
CA GLU A 6 2.60 -3.67 -7.43
C GLU A 6 3.19 -5.06 -7.46
N ARG A 7 4.04 -5.35 -8.44
CA ARG A 7 4.71 -6.65 -8.54
C ARG A 7 5.62 -6.91 -7.35
N LYS A 8 6.41 -5.91 -6.94
CA LYS A 8 7.28 -6.05 -5.78
C LYS A 8 6.49 -6.37 -4.52
N ILE A 9 5.39 -5.69 -4.33
CA ILE A 9 4.54 -5.89 -3.16
C ILE A 9 3.90 -7.28 -3.20
N CYS A 10 3.40 -7.71 -4.36
CA CYS A 10 2.84 -9.04 -4.52
C CYS A 10 3.86 -10.12 -4.20
N GLU A 11 5.07 -9.97 -4.67
CA GLU A 11 6.14 -10.93 -4.41
C GLU A 11 6.53 -10.95 -2.93
N HIS A 12 6.66 -9.77 -2.33
CA HIS A 12 7.07 -9.65 -0.94
C HIS A 12 6.06 -10.28 0.03
N PHE A 13 4.78 -10.06 -0.22
CA PHE A 13 3.71 -10.57 0.66
C PHE A 13 3.11 -11.87 0.16
N ASN A 14 3.56 -12.37 -0.98
CA ASN A 14 3.06 -13.62 -1.58
C ASN A 14 1.54 -13.56 -1.80
N VAL A 15 1.08 -12.50 -2.43
CA VAL A 15 -0.33 -12.33 -2.80
C VAL A 15 -0.43 -12.09 -4.29
N SER A 16 -1.59 -12.45 -4.88
CA SER A 16 -1.83 -12.21 -6.29
C SER A 16 -2.22 -10.76 -6.53
N LEU A 17 -2.06 -10.29 -7.77
CA LEU A 17 -2.46 -8.95 -8.14
C LEU A 17 -3.97 -8.76 -7.92
N ASP A 18 -4.76 -9.76 -8.27
CA ASP A 18 -6.21 -9.70 -8.08
C ASP A 18 -6.59 -9.47 -6.62
N LEU A 19 -5.90 -10.13 -5.71
CA LEU A 19 -6.13 -9.93 -4.28
C LEU A 19 -5.63 -8.55 -3.83
N LEU A 20 -4.50 -8.10 -4.36
CA LEU A 20 -3.94 -6.80 -3.99
C LEU A 20 -4.90 -5.67 -4.33
N VAL A 21 -5.44 -5.67 -5.54
CA VAL A 21 -6.33 -4.60 -6.01
C VAL A 21 -7.80 -4.85 -5.67
N GLY A 22 -8.13 -6.04 -5.16
CA GLY A 22 -9.50 -6.42 -4.83
C GLY A 22 -10.03 -5.69 -3.60
N LYS A 23 -11.28 -6.00 -3.25
CA LYS A 23 -11.98 -5.30 -2.16
C LYS A 23 -12.01 -6.07 -0.84
N ASN A 24 -11.25 -7.15 -0.72
CA ASN A 24 -11.19 -7.83 0.57
C ASN A 24 -10.44 -6.96 1.58
N CYS A 25 -10.80 -7.08 2.84
CA CYS A 25 -10.30 -6.19 3.90
C CYS A 25 -9.52 -6.93 4.97
N PHE A 26 -9.01 -8.11 4.68
CA PHE A 26 -8.30 -8.89 5.69
C PHE A 26 -7.15 -9.68 5.08
N GLY A 27 -6.26 -10.18 5.96
CA GLY A 27 -5.15 -11.02 5.57
C GLY A 27 -4.00 -10.24 4.95
N GLN A 28 -3.10 -10.98 4.30
CA GLN A 28 -1.91 -10.41 3.68
C GLN A 28 -2.23 -9.43 2.57
N ALA A 29 -3.32 -9.66 1.85
CA ALA A 29 -3.72 -8.77 0.76
C ALA A 29 -4.06 -7.36 1.27
N SER A 30 -4.73 -7.27 2.40
CA SER A 30 -5.05 -5.99 3.01
C SER A 30 -3.78 -5.26 3.45
N LEU A 31 -2.87 -5.97 4.10
CA LEU A 31 -1.60 -5.41 4.55
C LEU A 31 -0.77 -4.93 3.35
N ALA A 32 -0.70 -5.75 2.30
CA ALA A 32 0.03 -5.41 1.09
C ALA A 32 -0.54 -4.13 0.44
N ARG A 33 -1.86 -4.03 0.38
CA ARG A 33 -2.53 -2.85 -0.19
C ARG A 33 -2.23 -1.59 0.62
N ASN A 34 -2.17 -1.71 1.93
CA ASN A 34 -1.83 -0.58 2.79
C ASN A 34 -0.45 -0.03 2.46
N TYR A 35 0.54 -0.91 2.28
CA TYR A 35 1.87 -0.49 1.86
C TYR A 35 1.87 0.12 0.47
N LEU A 36 1.11 -0.47 -0.46
CA LEU A 36 1.03 0.06 -1.83
C LEU A 36 0.57 1.51 -1.82
N TRP A 37 -0.53 1.81 -1.15
CA TRP A 37 -1.06 3.17 -1.11
C TRP A 37 -0.13 4.13 -0.39
N TYR A 38 0.48 3.68 0.69
CA TYR A 38 1.45 4.50 1.43
C TYR A 38 2.65 4.85 0.56
N ILE A 39 3.22 3.88 -0.13
CA ILE A 39 4.38 4.08 -0.99
C ILE A 39 4.02 5.00 -2.17
N LEU A 40 2.88 4.78 -2.81
CA LEU A 40 2.46 5.63 -3.91
C LEU A 40 2.29 7.08 -3.47
N HIS A 41 1.74 7.30 -2.31
CA HIS A 41 1.55 8.65 -1.79
C HIS A 41 2.86 9.28 -1.32
N ASN A 42 3.63 8.55 -0.54
CA ASN A 42 4.84 9.07 0.10
C ASN A 42 6.03 9.15 -0.85
N ASP A 43 6.30 8.09 -1.59
CA ASP A 43 7.50 8.01 -2.42
C ASP A 43 7.26 8.47 -3.86
N TYR A 44 6.10 8.15 -4.41
CA TYR A 44 5.75 8.51 -5.79
C TYR A 44 5.03 9.86 -5.87
N LYS A 45 4.72 10.45 -4.73
CA LYS A 45 4.08 11.77 -4.64
C LYS A 45 2.71 11.84 -5.30
N MET A 46 1.99 10.73 -5.33
CA MET A 46 0.63 10.71 -5.86
C MET A 46 -0.35 11.29 -4.84
N SER A 47 -1.31 12.05 -5.34
CA SER A 47 -2.35 12.60 -4.46
C SER A 47 -3.31 11.52 -4.00
N ILE A 48 -3.94 11.75 -2.85
CA ILE A 48 -4.95 10.84 -2.31
C ILE A 48 -6.08 10.62 -3.33
N ASN A 49 -6.51 11.68 -4.00
CA ASN A 49 -7.58 11.59 -5.00
C ASN A 49 -7.18 10.72 -6.19
N THR A 50 -5.94 10.84 -6.64
CA THR A 50 -5.45 10.02 -7.76
C THR A 50 -5.44 8.54 -7.37
N ILE A 51 -4.94 8.21 -6.19
CA ILE A 51 -4.91 6.85 -5.70
C ILE A 51 -6.33 6.30 -5.57
N SER A 52 -7.25 7.09 -5.04
CA SER A 52 -8.63 6.64 -4.85
C SER A 52 -9.31 6.32 -6.18
N LYS A 53 -9.03 7.09 -7.22
CA LYS A 53 -9.57 6.82 -8.55
C LYS A 53 -8.96 5.55 -9.17
N GLU A 54 -7.64 5.39 -9.04
CA GLU A 54 -6.96 4.24 -9.61
C GLU A 54 -7.44 2.91 -9.03
N TYR A 55 -7.76 2.90 -7.75
CA TYR A 55 -8.13 1.66 -7.05
C TYR A 55 -9.60 1.58 -6.68
N ASP A 56 -10.41 2.51 -7.20
CA ASP A 56 -11.86 2.55 -6.96
C ASP A 56 -12.20 2.52 -5.48
N ARG A 57 -11.62 3.45 -4.74
CA ARG A 57 -11.87 3.64 -3.31
C ARG A 57 -12.20 5.09 -3.02
N THR A 58 -12.83 5.34 -1.87
CA THR A 58 -13.10 6.72 -1.47
C THR A 58 -11.81 7.40 -1.02
N PRO A 59 -11.65 8.70 -1.28
CA PRO A 59 -10.46 9.43 -0.80
C PRO A 59 -10.31 9.36 0.72
N ARG A 60 -11.41 9.36 1.44
CA ARG A 60 -11.41 9.25 2.90
C ARG A 60 -10.75 7.96 3.36
N ARG A 61 -11.09 6.85 2.72
CA ARG A 61 -10.52 5.54 3.05
C ARG A 61 -9.04 5.49 2.74
N VAL A 62 -8.65 5.98 1.56
CA VAL A 62 -7.23 6.00 1.16
C VAL A 62 -6.43 6.85 2.14
N LYS A 63 -6.93 8.02 2.50
CA LYS A 63 -6.25 8.91 3.45
C LYS A 63 -6.06 8.23 4.80
N ARG A 64 -7.10 7.55 5.28
CA ARG A 64 -7.02 6.83 6.57
C ARG A 64 -5.96 5.75 6.54
N VAL A 65 -5.94 4.95 5.48
CA VAL A 65 -4.98 3.86 5.32
C VAL A 65 -3.55 4.41 5.23
N VAL A 66 -3.33 5.44 4.42
CA VAL A 66 -2.01 6.04 4.26
C VAL A 66 -1.52 6.62 5.59
N SER A 67 -2.36 7.34 6.31
CA SER A 67 -1.99 7.94 7.59
C SER A 67 -1.66 6.87 8.64
N LYS A 68 -2.47 5.83 8.72
CA LYS A 68 -2.23 4.73 9.66
C LYS A 68 -0.95 3.99 9.32
N THR A 69 -0.72 3.70 8.05
CA THR A 69 0.48 2.99 7.62
C THR A 69 1.72 3.82 7.90
N LYS A 70 1.66 5.12 7.65
CA LYS A 70 2.76 6.03 7.97
C LYS A 70 3.11 5.96 9.46
N TYR A 71 2.09 6.01 10.32
CA TYR A 71 2.29 5.89 11.76
C TYR A 71 2.98 4.58 12.12
N LEU A 72 2.49 3.47 11.57
CA LEU A 72 3.04 2.15 11.87
C LEU A 72 4.48 2.01 11.37
N VAL A 73 4.76 2.48 10.16
CA VAL A 73 6.11 2.42 9.58
C VAL A 73 7.10 3.24 10.40
N THR A 74 6.67 4.37 10.99
CA THR A 74 7.57 5.23 11.75
C THR A 74 7.71 4.80 13.21
N THR A 75 6.77 4.01 13.75
CA THR A 75 6.78 3.65 15.17
C THR A 75 6.99 2.16 15.44
N GLN A 76 6.65 1.29 14.49
CA GLN A 76 6.70 -0.16 14.67
C GLN A 76 7.83 -0.75 13.83
N ARG A 77 8.76 -1.42 14.48
CA ARG A 77 9.96 -1.97 13.84
C ARG A 77 9.65 -2.91 12.68
N LEU A 78 8.71 -3.83 12.86
CA LEU A 78 8.37 -4.79 11.82
C LEU A 78 7.81 -4.12 10.58
N TYR A 79 6.97 -3.10 10.77
CA TYR A 79 6.42 -2.34 9.63
C TYR A 79 7.52 -1.58 8.91
N LYS A 80 8.46 -1.02 9.65
CA LYS A 80 9.59 -0.31 9.06
C LYS A 80 10.48 -1.26 8.26
N GLU A 81 10.71 -2.46 8.74
CA GLU A 81 11.51 -3.47 8.05
C GLU A 81 10.86 -3.86 6.72
N HIS A 82 9.56 -4.09 6.70
CA HIS A 82 8.83 -4.37 5.46
C HIS A 82 8.95 -3.21 4.47
N TYR A 83 8.77 -2.00 4.96
CA TYR A 83 8.87 -0.82 4.12
C TYR A 83 10.26 -0.70 3.50
N ASN A 84 11.30 -0.87 4.30
CA ASN A 84 12.68 -0.80 3.82
C ASN A 84 12.97 -1.87 2.77
N ALA A 85 12.47 -3.09 2.97
CA ALA A 85 12.64 -4.16 2.01
C ALA A 85 11.96 -3.85 0.68
N LEU A 86 10.76 -3.24 0.73
CA LEU A 86 10.04 -2.88 -0.49
C LEU A 86 10.67 -1.73 -1.25
N CYS A 87 11.34 -0.83 -0.54
CA CYS A 87 11.97 0.35 -1.14
C CYS A 87 13.46 0.17 -1.44
N ALA A 88 13.99 -0.98 -1.14
CA ALA A 88 15.42 -1.26 -1.36
C ALA A 88 15.78 -1.38 -2.84
#